data_65d2023969187af53ac5e1765dbf20b7
#
_entry.id   65d2023969187af53ac5e1765dbf20b7
#
_cell.length_a   1.000
_cell.length_b   1.000
_cell.length_c   1.000
_cell.angle_alpha   90.00
_cell.angle_beta   90.00
_cell.angle_gamma   90.00
#
_symmetry.space_group_name_H-M   'P 1'
#
loop_
_entity.id
_entity.type
_entity.pdbx_description
1 polymer ?
#
loop_
_entity_poly.entity_id
_entity_poly.type
_entity_poly.pdbx_seq_one_letter_code
_entity_poly.pdbx_strand_id
1 'polypeptide(L)' 'MSSEQQQISERVASLTPQQFRVLTMVCDGLLNKQIAYELDVSEATVKAHVTAIFRKLNVRTRTQAALVLQQMELAS' A
#
# COMPACT_ATOMS: atom_id res chain seq x y z
N MET A 1 19.60 -6.66 -10.56
CA MET A 1 18.74 -5.85 -9.67
C MET A 1 19.52 -5.40 -8.45
N SER A 2 19.31 -4.18 -7.99
CA SER A 2 19.91 -3.72 -6.75
C SER A 2 19.24 -4.40 -5.56
N SER A 3 19.95 -4.52 -4.45
CA SER A 3 19.39 -5.09 -3.22
C SER A 3 18.21 -4.27 -2.71
N GLU A 4 18.20 -2.96 -2.98
CA GLU A 4 17.11 -2.07 -2.59
C GLU A 4 15.81 -2.43 -3.34
N GLN A 5 15.89 -2.64 -4.65
CA GLN A 5 14.74 -3.07 -5.45
C GLN A 5 14.23 -4.44 -5.01
N GLN A 6 15.13 -5.33 -4.65
CA GLN A 6 14.79 -6.64 -4.15
C GLN A 6 14.02 -6.55 -2.83
N GLN A 7 14.45 -5.67 -1.92
CA GLN A 7 13.76 -5.43 -0.66
C GLN A 7 12.37 -4.85 -0.87
N ILE A 8 12.22 -3.92 -1.82
CA ILE A 8 10.92 -3.34 -2.17
C ILE A 8 9.98 -4.41 -2.67
N SER A 9 10.44 -5.26 -3.59
CA SER A 9 9.64 -6.36 -4.12
C SER A 9 9.18 -7.31 -3.02
N GLU A 10 10.07 -7.66 -2.10
CA GLU A 10 9.75 -8.55 -0.98
C GLU A 10 8.70 -7.92 -0.05
N ARG A 11 8.82 -6.63 0.23
CA ARG A 11 7.88 -5.92 1.09
C ARG A 11 6.49 -5.89 0.46
N VAL A 12 6.41 -5.56 -0.82
CA VAL A 12 5.12 -5.54 -1.52
C VAL A 12 4.54 -6.94 -1.61
N ALA A 13 5.37 -7.95 -1.88
CA ALA A 13 4.92 -9.33 -1.94
C ALA A 13 4.40 -9.85 -0.60
N SER A 14 4.78 -9.22 0.52
CA SER A 14 4.29 -9.61 1.84
C SER A 14 2.86 -9.13 2.12
N LEU A 15 2.32 -8.24 1.28
CA LEU A 15 0.96 -7.76 1.44
C LEU A 15 -0.04 -8.85 1.07
N THR A 16 -1.14 -8.91 1.83
CA THR A 16 -2.27 -9.75 1.42
C THR A 16 -2.94 -9.14 0.19
N PRO A 17 -3.73 -9.92 -0.59
CA PRO A 17 -4.49 -9.36 -1.72
C PRO A 17 -5.35 -8.16 -1.32
N GLN A 18 -6.00 -8.22 -0.16
CA GLN A 18 -6.81 -7.11 0.35
C GLN A 18 -5.94 -5.89 0.63
N GLN A 19 -4.79 -6.08 1.27
CA GLN A 19 -3.87 -4.99 1.56
C GLN A 19 -3.33 -4.36 0.28
N PHE A 20 -2.97 -5.18 -0.71
CA PHE A 20 -2.51 -4.66 -1.99
C PHE A 20 -3.59 -3.82 -2.66
N ARG A 21 -4.83 -4.27 -2.62
CA ARG A 21 -5.96 -3.52 -3.18
C ARG A 21 -6.13 -2.17 -2.47
N VAL A 22 -6.03 -2.16 -1.12
CA VAL A 22 -6.09 -0.91 -0.36
C VAL A 22 -4.93 0.01 -0.74
N LEU A 23 -3.73 -0.55 -0.89
CA LEU A 23 -2.55 0.24 -1.29
C LEU A 23 -2.77 0.93 -2.63
N THR A 24 -3.31 0.22 -3.64
CA THR A 24 -3.57 0.84 -4.95
C THR A 24 -4.57 1.98 -4.83
N MET A 25 -5.61 1.83 -4.01
CA MET A 25 -6.59 2.90 -3.79
C MET A 25 -5.97 4.11 -3.10
N VAL A 26 -5.09 3.88 -2.11
CA VAL A 26 -4.36 4.96 -1.44
C VAL A 26 -3.50 5.72 -2.45
N CYS A 27 -2.80 4.99 -3.31
CA CYS A 27 -1.93 5.59 -4.33
C CYS A 27 -2.73 6.35 -5.39
N ASP A 28 -3.98 5.95 -5.63
CA ASP A 28 -4.88 6.64 -6.54
C ASP A 28 -5.50 7.90 -5.91
N GLY A 29 -5.20 8.17 -4.65
CA GLY A 29 -5.65 9.38 -3.98
C GLY A 29 -6.99 9.26 -3.26
N LEU A 30 -7.54 8.05 -3.12
CA LEU A 30 -8.80 7.87 -2.41
C LEU A 30 -8.62 8.11 -0.92
N LEU A 31 -9.63 8.76 -0.32
CA LEU A 31 -9.69 8.93 1.13
C LEU A 31 -10.15 7.63 1.79
N ASN A 32 -9.83 7.46 3.07
CA ASN A 32 -10.22 6.27 3.81
C ASN A 32 -11.74 6.02 3.75
N LYS A 33 -12.54 7.08 3.78
CA LYS A 33 -13.99 6.99 3.65
C LYS A 33 -14.41 6.38 2.31
N GLN A 34 -13.75 6.79 1.24
CA GLN A 34 -14.01 6.28 -0.11
C GLN A 34 -13.61 4.82 -0.23
N ILE A 35 -12.46 4.47 0.33
CA ILE A 35 -11.97 3.08 0.34
C ILE A 35 -12.93 2.19 1.13
N ALA A 36 -13.38 2.68 2.30
CA ALA A 36 -14.33 1.96 3.14
C ALA A 36 -15.63 1.67 2.38
N TYR A 37 -16.13 2.64 1.64
CA TYR A 37 -17.31 2.46 0.82
C TYR A 37 -17.09 1.41 -0.26
N GLU A 38 -15.98 1.49 -0.98
CA GLU A 38 -15.67 0.55 -2.06
C GLU A 38 -15.51 -0.89 -1.57
N LEU A 39 -14.94 -1.07 -0.37
CA LEU A 39 -14.68 -2.40 0.19
C LEU A 39 -15.81 -2.88 1.10
N ASP A 40 -16.82 -2.05 1.33
CA ASP A 40 -17.96 -2.37 2.22
C ASP A 40 -17.48 -2.72 3.64
N VAL A 41 -16.61 -1.89 4.17
CA VAL A 41 -16.06 -2.02 5.52
C VAL A 41 -16.10 -0.67 6.22
N SER A 42 -15.79 -0.63 7.51
CA SER A 42 -15.73 0.63 8.26
C SER A 42 -14.44 1.41 7.95
N GLU A 43 -14.47 2.72 8.18
CA GLU A 43 -13.27 3.54 8.07
C GLU A 43 -12.18 3.08 9.03
N ALA A 44 -12.57 2.63 10.23
CA ALA A 44 -11.62 2.09 11.21
C ALA A 44 -10.88 0.87 10.66
N THR A 45 -11.59 0.01 9.94
CA THR A 45 -10.98 -1.15 9.29
C THR A 45 -9.98 -0.72 8.22
N VAL A 46 -10.34 0.29 7.40
CA VAL A 46 -9.42 0.82 6.38
C VAL A 46 -8.19 1.41 7.04
N LYS A 47 -8.36 2.17 8.12
CA LYS A 47 -7.24 2.77 8.86
C LYS A 47 -6.30 1.68 9.38
N ALA A 48 -6.85 0.58 9.89
CA ALA A 48 -6.05 -0.55 10.36
C ALA A 48 -5.26 -1.19 9.20
N HIS A 49 -5.88 -1.34 8.03
CA HIS A 49 -5.20 -1.85 6.84
C HIS A 49 -4.06 -0.92 6.42
N VAL A 50 -4.31 0.40 6.37
CA VAL A 50 -3.30 1.38 5.98
C VAL A 50 -2.12 1.33 6.95
N THR A 51 -2.39 1.26 8.25
CA THR A 51 -1.34 1.16 9.26
C THR A 51 -0.48 -0.09 9.04
N ALA A 52 -1.11 -1.23 8.82
CA ALA A 52 -0.40 -2.49 8.57
C ALA A 52 0.43 -2.43 7.29
N ILE A 53 -0.14 -1.85 6.22
CA ILE A 53 0.55 -1.68 4.93
C ILE A 53 1.79 -0.80 5.10
N PHE A 54 1.64 0.33 5.78
CA PHE A 54 2.75 1.26 5.99
C PHE A 54 3.88 0.60 6.78
N ARG A 55 3.56 -0.22 7.76
CA ARG A 55 4.56 -1.00 8.50
C ARG A 55 5.28 -1.99 7.60
N LYS A 56 4.53 -2.73 6.80
CA LYS A 56 5.11 -3.75 5.91
C LYS A 56 6.01 -3.11 4.86
N LEU A 57 5.62 -1.94 4.36
CA LEU A 57 6.41 -1.21 3.36
C LEU A 57 7.50 -0.35 3.98
N ASN A 58 7.51 -0.20 5.29
CA ASN A 58 8.45 0.67 6.02
C ASN A 58 8.36 2.12 5.54
N VAL A 59 7.14 2.62 5.40
CA VAL A 59 6.87 4.00 4.99
C VAL A 59 6.00 4.68 6.05
N ARG A 60 5.95 6.01 6.01
CA ARG A 60 5.22 6.82 6.98
C ARG A 60 4.12 7.67 6.37
N THR A 61 4.17 7.90 5.06
CA THR A 61 3.21 8.78 4.38
C THR A 61 2.68 8.11 3.13
N ARG A 62 1.54 8.62 2.65
CA ARG A 62 0.93 8.14 1.41
C ARG A 62 1.85 8.39 0.21
N THR A 63 2.55 9.54 0.22
CA THR A 63 3.51 9.84 -0.84
C THR A 63 4.62 8.81 -0.90
N GLN A 64 5.17 8.42 0.25
CA GLN A 64 6.20 7.39 0.31
C GLN A 64 5.66 6.05 -0.20
N ALA A 65 4.42 5.70 0.18
CA ALA A 65 3.81 4.46 -0.28
C ALA A 65 3.63 4.46 -1.80
N ALA A 66 3.19 5.58 -2.37
CA ALA A 66 3.04 5.72 -3.82
C ALA A 66 4.39 5.57 -4.54
N LEU A 67 5.46 6.14 -3.97
CA LEU A 67 6.80 6.01 -4.54
C LEU A 67 7.28 4.57 -4.53
N VAL A 68 7.01 3.83 -3.46
CA VAL A 68 7.37 2.41 -3.38
C VAL A 68 6.67 1.61 -4.47
N LEU A 69 5.36 1.83 -4.65
CA LEU A 69 4.60 1.14 -5.68
C LEU A 69 5.11 1.49 -7.08
N GLN A 70 5.41 2.77 -7.31
CA GLN A 70 5.95 3.23 -8.59
C GLN A 70 7.29 2.57 -8.89
N GLN A 71 8.19 2.49 -7.90
CA GLN A 71 9.49 1.86 -8.08
C GLN A 71 9.34 0.39 -8.43
N MET A 72 8.38 -0.29 -7.81
CA MET A 72 8.10 -1.69 -8.13
C MET A 72 7.61 -1.84 -9.57
N GLU A 73 6.71 -0.97 -10.02
CA GLU A 73 6.19 -1.01 -11.40
C GLU A 73 7.30 -0.76 -12.41
N LEU A 74 8.23 0.15 -12.11
CA LEU A 74 9.35 0.44 -12.99
C LEU A 74 10.38 -0.69 -13.04
N ALA A 75 10.46 -1.50 -11.98
CA ALA A 75 11.41 -2.60 -11.90
C ALA A 75 10.89 -3.89 -12.55
N SER A 76 9.61 -3.96 -12.82
CA SER A 76 8.99 -5.17 -13.37
C SER A 76 9.10 -5.27 -14.88
#